data_0180ceb96a3ea155cbcdb11654a82fbf
#
_entry.id   0180ceb96a3ea155cbcdb11654a82fbf
#
_cell.length_a   1.000
_cell.length_b   1.000
_cell.length_c   1.000
_cell.angle_alpha   90.00
_cell.angle_beta   90.00
_cell.angle_gamma   90.00
#
_symmetry.space_group_name_H-M   'P 1'
#
loop_
_entity.id
_entity.type
_entity.pdbx_description
1 polymer ?
#
loop_
_entity_poly.entity_id
_entity_poly.type
_entity_poly.pdbx_seq_one_letter_code
_entity_poly.pdbx_strand_id
1 'polypeptide(L)'
;MSWKSKRQSVVALSSAEAEFIAASAMVQEVIYIRKFLGNLGFQQTHPTCVYEDNRTCVAWSEGSVGGSDRAKHIDLRGHFVHNAVGQGFLKLKSVSSAANVADLLTKPLGRVVFPVLRKMLMGY
;
A
#
# COMPACT_ATOMS: atom_id res chain seq x y z
N MET A 1 0.95 -7.14 -15.07
CA MET A 1 0.26 -6.17 -14.18
C MET A 1 -0.59 -6.98 -13.22
N SER A 2 -0.46 -6.74 -11.91
CA SER A 2 -1.33 -7.35 -10.88
C SER A 2 -2.21 -6.26 -10.28
N TRP A 3 -3.48 -6.55 -10.03
CA TRP A 3 -4.42 -5.64 -9.39
C TRP A 3 -5.35 -6.41 -8.46
N LYS A 4 -5.81 -5.76 -7.41
CA LYS A 4 -6.74 -6.35 -6.44
C LYS A 4 -7.69 -5.30 -5.90
N SER A 5 -8.96 -5.58 -5.94
CA SER A 5 -10.00 -4.86 -5.22
C SER A 5 -10.83 -5.87 -4.46
N LYS A 6 -10.84 -5.76 -3.12
CA LYS A 6 -11.54 -6.72 -2.25
C LYS A 6 -12.16 -5.98 -1.07
N ARG A 7 -13.42 -6.29 -0.77
CA ARG A 7 -14.04 -5.86 0.48
C ARG A 7 -13.30 -6.49 1.66
N GLN A 8 -12.92 -5.68 2.64
CA GLN A 8 -12.27 -6.17 3.85
C GLN A 8 -13.23 -7.05 4.66
N SER A 9 -12.74 -8.16 5.18
CA SER A 9 -13.51 -9.08 6.02
C SER A 9 -13.56 -8.66 7.49
N VAL A 10 -12.72 -7.69 7.86
CA VAL A 10 -12.61 -7.15 9.22
C VAL A 10 -13.17 -5.73 9.22
N VAL A 11 -13.92 -5.39 10.25
CA VAL A 11 -14.41 -4.04 10.45
C VAL A 11 -13.27 -3.18 10.99
N ALA A 12 -12.86 -2.16 10.24
CA ALA A 12 -11.89 -1.19 10.68
C ALA A 12 -12.57 -0.15 11.59
N LEU A 13 -11.90 0.23 12.66
CA LEU A 13 -12.37 1.23 13.61
C LEU A 13 -12.05 2.67 13.15
N SER A 14 -11.21 2.82 12.15
CA SER A 14 -10.84 4.11 11.55
C SER A 14 -10.43 3.93 10.09
N SER A 15 -10.44 5.04 9.32
CA SER A 15 -9.92 5.05 7.95
C SER A 15 -8.43 4.67 7.90
N ALA A 16 -7.62 5.12 8.87
CA ALA A 16 -6.22 4.77 8.97
C ALA A 16 -6.02 3.26 9.17
N GLU A 17 -6.84 2.61 9.99
CA GLU A 17 -6.81 1.17 10.18
C GLU A 17 -7.22 0.41 8.90
N ALA A 18 -8.22 0.91 8.17
CA ALA A 18 -8.62 0.32 6.89
C ALA A 18 -7.48 0.37 5.87
N GLU A 19 -6.78 1.49 5.80
CA GLU A 19 -5.60 1.64 4.93
C GLU A 19 -4.45 0.71 5.36
N PHE A 20 -4.24 0.53 6.67
CA PHE A 20 -3.23 -0.41 7.18
C PHE A 20 -3.54 -1.86 6.83
N ILE A 21 -4.81 -2.25 6.90
CA ILE A 21 -5.24 -3.58 6.47
C ILE A 21 -4.95 -3.78 4.98
N ALA A 22 -5.25 -2.76 4.17
CA ALA A 22 -4.95 -2.77 2.74
C ALA A 22 -3.45 -2.81 2.46
N ALA A 23 -2.65 -1.98 3.14
CA ALA A 23 -1.20 -1.95 3.03
C ALA A 23 -0.57 -3.30 3.39
N SER A 24 -1.02 -3.94 4.47
CA SER A 24 -0.54 -5.27 4.86
C SER A 24 -0.79 -6.33 3.77
N ALA A 25 -1.96 -6.32 3.15
CA ALA A 25 -2.27 -7.23 2.04
C ALA A 25 -1.40 -6.94 0.80
N MET A 26 -1.15 -5.67 0.51
CA MET A 26 -0.28 -5.24 -0.57
C MET A 26 1.19 -5.65 -0.32
N VAL A 27 1.69 -5.53 0.90
CA VAL A 27 3.05 -5.98 1.27
C VAL A 27 3.22 -7.48 1.01
N GLN A 28 2.23 -8.30 1.34
CA GLN A 28 2.25 -9.75 1.02
C GLN A 28 2.39 -9.99 -0.48
N GLU A 29 1.63 -9.27 -1.29
CA GLU A 29 1.67 -9.37 -2.75
C GLU A 29 3.04 -8.94 -3.31
N VAL A 30 3.60 -7.83 -2.82
CA VAL A 30 4.96 -7.37 -3.21
C VAL A 30 6.01 -8.43 -2.90
N ILE A 31 6.00 -8.98 -1.69
CA ILE A 31 6.96 -10.03 -1.28
C ILE A 31 6.81 -11.26 -2.17
N TYR A 32 5.57 -11.68 -2.45
CA TYR A 32 5.30 -12.81 -3.33
C TYR A 32 5.86 -12.58 -4.75
N ILE A 33 5.55 -11.43 -5.36
CA ILE A 33 6.03 -11.09 -6.71
C ILE A 33 7.56 -11.00 -6.73
N ARG A 34 8.19 -10.40 -5.71
CA ARG A 34 9.66 -10.33 -5.63
C ARG A 34 10.29 -11.71 -5.57
N LYS A 35 9.73 -12.64 -4.77
CA LYS A 35 10.20 -14.03 -4.70
C LYS A 35 10.00 -14.75 -6.03
N PHE A 36 8.85 -14.57 -6.66
CA PHE A 36 8.54 -15.16 -7.95
C PHE A 36 9.54 -14.69 -9.03
N LEU A 37 9.79 -13.38 -9.11
CA LEU A 37 10.78 -12.83 -10.04
C LEU A 37 12.21 -13.33 -9.74
N GLY A 38 12.57 -13.43 -8.47
CA GLY A 38 13.87 -14.00 -8.06
C GLY A 38 14.04 -15.45 -8.52
N ASN A 39 13.01 -16.27 -8.42
CA ASN A 39 13.03 -17.67 -8.89
C ASN A 39 13.15 -17.77 -10.42
N LEU A 40 12.70 -16.75 -11.15
CA LEU A 40 12.88 -16.63 -12.59
C LEU A 40 14.25 -16.02 -13.01
N GLY A 41 15.11 -15.72 -12.04
CA GLY A 41 16.42 -15.10 -12.31
C GLY A 41 16.41 -13.57 -12.35
N PHE A 42 15.26 -12.92 -12.10
CA PHE A 42 15.11 -11.46 -12.07
C PHE A 42 15.19 -10.94 -10.62
N GLN A 43 16.35 -10.95 -10.03
CA GLN A 43 16.58 -10.48 -8.66
C GLN A 43 16.26 -8.99 -8.52
N GLN A 44 15.40 -8.67 -7.54
CA GLN A 44 15.01 -7.30 -7.22
C GLN A 44 15.93 -6.76 -6.12
N THR A 45 16.96 -6.02 -6.51
CA THR A 45 18.00 -5.51 -5.59
C THR A 45 17.58 -4.24 -4.86
N HIS A 46 16.66 -3.45 -5.43
CA HIS A 46 16.17 -2.21 -4.82
C HIS A 46 14.79 -2.42 -4.19
N PRO A 47 14.43 -1.62 -3.16
CA PRO A 47 13.08 -1.63 -2.59
C PRO A 47 12.01 -1.31 -3.63
N THR A 48 10.91 -2.05 -3.61
CA THR A 48 9.75 -1.73 -4.44
C THR A 48 9.07 -0.48 -3.91
N CYS A 49 8.92 0.54 -4.75
CA CYS A 49 8.25 1.76 -4.37
C CYS A 49 6.74 1.58 -4.40
N VAL A 50 6.08 1.84 -3.28
CA VAL A 50 4.63 1.76 -3.11
C VAL A 50 4.10 3.13 -2.76
N TYR A 51 3.04 3.56 -3.45
CA TYR A 51 2.42 4.87 -3.24
C TYR A 51 1.18 4.72 -2.36
N GLU A 52 1.09 5.57 -1.34
CA GLU A 52 0.04 5.57 -0.33
C GLU A 52 -0.44 7.02 -0.11
N ASP A 53 -1.74 7.27 -0.14
CA ASP A 53 -2.29 8.62 0.06
C ASP A 53 -2.59 8.93 1.54
N ASN A 54 -2.62 7.94 2.41
CA ASN A 54 -2.75 8.13 3.83
C ASN A 54 -1.39 8.39 4.50
N ARG A 55 -1.13 9.66 4.86
CA ARG A 55 0.13 10.08 5.48
C ARG A 55 0.42 9.37 6.81
N THR A 56 -0.63 9.03 7.57
CA THR A 56 -0.47 8.29 8.83
C THR A 56 0.06 6.89 8.57
N CYS A 57 -0.42 6.22 7.53
CA CYS A 57 0.07 4.92 7.12
C CYS A 57 1.56 4.96 6.73
N VAL A 58 1.96 5.99 5.97
CA VAL A 58 3.37 6.19 5.61
C VAL A 58 4.25 6.44 6.84
N ALA A 59 3.85 7.36 7.71
CA ALA A 59 4.60 7.69 8.93
C ALA A 59 4.77 6.47 9.88
N TRP A 60 3.75 5.66 10.00
CA TRP A 60 3.82 4.44 10.82
C TRP A 60 4.76 3.39 10.21
N SER A 61 4.80 3.24 8.90
CA SER A 61 5.71 2.32 8.23
C SER A 61 7.19 2.67 8.47
N GLU A 62 7.48 3.95 8.70
CA GLU A 62 8.81 4.49 9.00
C GLU A 62 9.14 4.47 10.50
N GLY A 63 8.22 4.02 11.36
CA GLY A 63 8.41 3.99 12.80
C GLY A 63 8.30 5.37 13.50
N SER A 64 7.79 6.38 12.79
CA SER A 64 7.74 7.76 13.28
C SER A 64 6.62 8.05 14.28
N VAL A 65 5.74 7.10 14.54
CA VAL A 65 4.61 7.26 15.48
C VAL A 65 4.78 6.31 16.65
N GLY A 66 5.19 6.86 17.79
CA GLY A 66 5.23 6.16 19.08
C GLY A 66 3.81 5.73 19.50
N GLY A 67 3.73 4.53 20.08
CA GLY A 67 2.48 3.87 20.40
C GLY A 67 1.54 4.73 21.25
N SER A 68 0.37 4.98 20.71
CA SER A 68 -0.80 5.31 21.53
C SER A 68 -1.59 4.02 21.78
N ASP A 69 -2.30 3.93 22.90
CA ASP A 69 -3.13 2.76 23.29
C ASP A 69 -4.20 2.34 22.25
N ARG A 70 -4.44 3.15 21.23
CA ARG A 70 -5.28 2.83 20.07
C ARG A 70 -4.62 1.88 19.07
N ALA A 71 -3.32 1.63 19.22
CA ALA A 71 -2.52 0.84 18.29
C ALA A 71 -2.55 -0.69 18.54
N LYS A 72 -3.16 -1.16 19.61
CA LYS A 72 -3.12 -2.60 19.97
C LYS A 72 -3.72 -3.54 18.91
N HIS A 73 -4.70 -3.09 18.14
CA HIS A 73 -5.30 -3.88 17.06
C HIS A 73 -4.56 -3.73 15.71
N ILE A 74 -3.75 -2.69 15.60
CA ILE A 74 -2.90 -2.42 14.43
C ILE A 74 -1.57 -3.21 14.54
N ASP A 75 -1.24 -3.68 15.73
CA ASP A 75 0.08 -4.14 16.14
C ASP A 75 0.72 -5.17 15.17
N LEU A 76 0.07 -6.30 14.93
CA LEU A 76 0.66 -7.37 14.10
C LEU A 76 0.81 -6.95 12.62
N ARG A 77 -0.18 -6.27 12.06
CA ARG A 77 -0.16 -5.84 10.66
C ARG A 77 0.79 -4.65 10.46
N GLY A 78 0.79 -3.72 11.42
CA GLY A 78 1.71 -2.61 11.45
C GLY A 78 3.16 -3.07 11.56
N HIS A 79 3.45 -3.99 12.47
CA HIS A 79 4.77 -4.60 12.60
C HIS A 79 5.20 -5.35 11.33
N PHE A 80 4.28 -6.04 10.66
CA PHE A 80 4.58 -6.71 9.41
C PHE A 80 4.98 -5.73 8.31
N VAL A 81 4.24 -4.63 8.14
CA VAL A 81 4.57 -3.57 7.16
C VAL A 81 5.91 -2.92 7.52
N HIS A 82 6.08 -2.53 8.79
CA HIS A 82 7.31 -1.93 9.29
C HIS A 82 8.55 -2.82 9.08
N ASN A 83 8.44 -4.11 9.41
CA ASN A 83 9.51 -5.08 9.19
C ASN A 83 9.86 -5.23 7.70
N ALA A 84 8.87 -5.28 6.82
CA ALA A 84 9.10 -5.38 5.39
C ALA A 84 9.81 -4.14 4.81
N VAL A 85 9.50 -2.95 5.33
CA VAL A 85 10.22 -1.71 5.01
C VAL A 85 11.63 -1.75 5.57
N GLY A 86 11.81 -2.14 6.83
CA GLY A 86 13.12 -2.26 7.49
C GLY A 86 14.05 -3.28 6.82
N GLN A 87 13.50 -4.34 6.28
CA GLN A 87 14.24 -5.35 5.50
C GLN A 87 14.55 -4.91 4.06
N GLY A 88 14.08 -3.73 3.63
CA GLY A 88 14.35 -3.20 2.30
C GLY A 88 13.55 -3.87 1.17
N PHE A 89 12.48 -4.60 1.47
CA PHE A 89 11.63 -5.19 0.43
C PHE A 89 10.81 -4.15 -0.30
N LEU A 90 10.37 -3.12 0.41
CA LEU A 90 9.57 -2.04 -0.14
C LEU A 90 9.83 -0.72 0.57
N LYS A 91 9.36 0.37 -0.02
CA LYS A 91 9.39 1.71 0.51
C LYS A 91 8.04 2.37 0.25
N LEU A 92 7.36 2.84 1.29
CA LEU A 92 6.15 3.63 1.11
C LEU A 92 6.51 5.08 0.77
N LYS A 93 5.76 5.65 -0.17
CA LYS A 93 5.85 7.08 -0.53
C LYS A 93 4.46 7.70 -0.51
N SER A 94 4.36 8.87 0.10
CA SER A 94 3.12 9.62 0.06
C SER A 94 2.81 10.07 -1.37
N VAL A 95 1.55 9.96 -1.76
CA VAL A 95 1.00 10.47 -3.01
C VAL A 95 -0.26 11.27 -2.69
N SER A 96 -0.57 12.28 -3.51
CA SER A 96 -1.85 12.98 -3.37
C SER A 96 -3.00 12.07 -3.83
N SER A 97 -4.17 12.18 -3.20
CA SER A 97 -5.36 11.40 -3.61
C SER A 97 -5.72 11.64 -5.08
N ALA A 98 -5.45 12.84 -5.62
CA ALA A 98 -5.68 13.13 -7.04
C ALA A 98 -4.75 12.36 -8.00
N ALA A 99 -3.63 11.86 -7.51
CA ALA A 99 -2.64 11.08 -8.27
C ALA A 99 -2.60 9.60 -7.87
N ASN A 100 -3.48 9.17 -6.95
CA ASN A 100 -3.55 7.77 -6.52
C ASN A 100 -4.29 6.94 -7.58
N VAL A 101 -3.52 6.21 -8.39
CA VAL A 101 -4.04 5.38 -9.49
C VAL A 101 -4.95 4.26 -8.99
N ALA A 102 -4.76 3.78 -7.76
CA ALA A 102 -5.59 2.74 -7.16
C ALA A 102 -7.07 3.17 -6.97
N ASP A 103 -7.34 4.46 -6.90
CA ASP A 103 -8.69 5.00 -6.80
C ASP A 103 -9.59 4.65 -7.99
N LEU A 104 -9.00 4.38 -9.17
CA LEU A 104 -9.74 3.85 -10.32
C LEU A 104 -10.48 2.53 -10.04
N LEU A 105 -10.00 1.76 -9.08
CA LEU A 105 -10.50 0.42 -8.77
C LEU A 105 -11.41 0.40 -7.54
N THR A 106 -11.44 1.50 -6.78
CA THR A 106 -12.09 1.53 -5.47
C THR A 106 -13.11 2.65 -5.29
N LYS A 107 -13.08 3.69 -6.14
CA LYS A 107 -13.92 4.89 -5.98
C LYS A 107 -14.66 5.25 -7.29
N PRO A 108 -15.91 5.73 -7.23
CA PRO A 108 -16.55 6.38 -8.38
C PRO A 108 -15.86 7.72 -8.63
N LEU A 109 -15.15 7.83 -9.74
CA LEU A 109 -14.38 9.02 -10.10
C LEU A 109 -15.16 9.93 -11.06
N GLY A 110 -15.03 11.24 -10.84
CA GLY A 110 -15.62 12.26 -11.72
C GLY A 110 -14.96 12.27 -13.12
N ARG A 111 -15.69 12.90 -14.07
CA ARG A 111 -15.31 12.95 -15.50
C ARG A 111 -13.92 13.56 -15.77
N VAL A 112 -13.43 14.40 -14.86
CA VAL A 112 -12.11 15.06 -15.00
C VAL A 112 -10.98 14.18 -14.52
N VAL A 113 -11.15 13.54 -13.37
CA VAL A 113 -10.10 12.74 -12.71
C VAL A 113 -9.90 11.39 -13.39
N PHE A 114 -11.00 10.73 -13.76
CA PHE A 114 -10.97 9.40 -14.38
C PHE A 114 -10.05 9.29 -15.61
N PRO A 115 -10.15 10.19 -16.63
CA PRO A 115 -9.27 10.10 -17.79
C PRO A 115 -7.78 10.28 -17.46
N VAL A 116 -7.46 11.13 -16.47
CA VAL A 116 -6.08 11.37 -16.04
C VAL A 116 -5.50 10.12 -15.41
N LEU A 117 -6.18 9.54 -14.43
CA LEU A 117 -5.69 8.33 -13.75
C LEU A 117 -5.68 7.12 -14.69
N ARG A 118 -6.67 7.01 -15.60
CA ARG A 118 -6.68 5.97 -16.64
C ARG A 118 -5.43 6.06 -17.52
N LYS A 119 -5.08 7.27 -17.97
CA LYS A 119 -3.87 7.49 -18.77
C LYS A 119 -2.60 7.10 -18.01
N MET A 120 -2.53 7.42 -16.72
CA MET A 120 -1.40 7.02 -15.86
C MET A 120 -1.29 5.50 -15.72
N LEU A 121 -2.42 4.79 -15.64
CA LEU A 121 -2.46 3.34 -15.49
C LEU A 121 -2.19 2.59 -16.80
N MET A 122 -2.83 3.03 -17.89
CA MET A 122 -2.91 2.31 -19.15
C MET A 122 -1.96 2.86 -20.23
N GLY A 123 -1.44 4.07 -20.04
CA GLY A 123 -0.60 4.77 -21.02
C GLY A 123 -1.36 5.45 -22.16
N TYR A 124 -2.70 5.39 -22.14
CA TYR A 124 -3.57 5.99 -23.17
C TYR A 124 -4.93 6.45 -22.61
#